data_d3bd306a0791a751d1cb689a2cd4c3f4
#
_entry.id   d3bd306a0791a751d1cb689a2cd4c3f4
#
_cell.length_a   1.000
_cell.length_b   1.000
_cell.length_c   1.000
_cell.angle_alpha   90.00
_cell.angle_beta   90.00
_cell.angle_gamma   90.00
#
_symmetry.space_group_name_H-M   'P 1'
#
loop_
_entity.id
_entity.type
_entity.pdbx_description
1 polymer ?
#
loop_
_entity_poly.entity_id
_entity_poly.type
_entity_poly.pdbx_seq_one_letter_code
_entity_poly.pdbx_strand_id
1 'polypeptide(L)'
;MPTDAITSSHTPTADGALTLPPQATDAGAENTGQPAEVVEHNLTFDGFRYTCRIARRGRLDTQPVVILGGSSQDRNSWQRHEKWLTPLSSVITVDLPGYGTADFLPAKYGVDFLAAAVRHVVRELGIPRINLVAACYGGAIGVRFAQHYPHLLERMMLVGMTTVIPADYAVAMERWDGMIRRGETEPIARELADRFMSPPGTGHVRKKAAVARLVYQQIASQNPEQLRMSAEHNSRLMRHEWYRPEPTPDIPGLVVTGEHDTLTTPAMGRTMAACLPTARFMTIEETDHLAPVERIADFADLVARFCTDRPLENLPYASEPEVFGTSRPA
;
A
#
# COMPACT_ATOMS: atom_id res chain seq x y z
N MET A 1 -27.48 59.70 -7.95
CA MET A 1 -26.16 59.36 -7.49
C MET A 1 -26.02 57.86 -7.76
N PRO A 2 -25.24 57.42 -8.74
CA PRO A 2 -25.16 56.01 -9.13
C PRO A 2 -24.15 55.27 -8.26
N THR A 3 -24.50 54.04 -7.90
CA THR A 3 -23.67 53.04 -7.22
C THR A 3 -22.97 52.19 -8.27
N ASP A 4 -21.64 52.28 -8.34
CA ASP A 4 -20.82 51.47 -9.21
C ASP A 4 -20.69 50.03 -8.67
N ALA A 5 -21.21 49.11 -9.45
CA ALA A 5 -21.00 47.68 -9.25
C ALA A 5 -19.73 47.26 -10.01
N ILE A 6 -18.66 46.92 -9.29
CA ILE A 6 -17.46 46.33 -9.86
C ILE A 6 -17.69 44.82 -10.01
N THR A 7 -17.98 44.39 -11.23
CA THR A 7 -17.95 42.96 -11.61
C THR A 7 -16.53 42.57 -11.93
N SER A 8 -15.88 41.85 -11.00
CA SER A 8 -14.61 41.18 -11.25
C SER A 8 -14.90 39.83 -11.89
N SER A 9 -14.72 39.73 -13.20
CA SER A 9 -14.72 38.46 -13.94
C SER A 9 -13.38 37.79 -13.76
N HIS A 10 -13.31 36.79 -12.87
CA HIS A 10 -12.20 35.84 -12.84
C HIS A 10 -12.51 34.72 -13.84
N THR A 11 -11.80 34.74 -14.96
CA THR A 11 -11.65 33.59 -15.86
C THR A 11 -10.77 32.56 -15.16
N PRO A 12 -11.19 31.28 -15.01
CA PRO A 12 -10.27 30.25 -14.51
C PRO A 12 -9.22 29.97 -15.57
N THR A 13 -7.96 30.23 -15.26
CA THR A 13 -6.83 29.72 -16.02
C THR A 13 -6.86 28.22 -15.94
N ALA A 14 -6.86 27.56 -17.11
CA ALA A 14 -6.74 26.12 -17.22
C ALA A 14 -5.40 25.67 -16.61
N ASP A 15 -5.45 25.14 -15.40
CA ASP A 15 -4.30 24.50 -14.77
C ASP A 15 -3.91 23.27 -15.57
N GLY A 16 -2.63 23.21 -15.95
CA GLY A 16 -2.08 22.10 -16.72
C GLY A 16 -2.23 20.80 -15.96
N ALA A 17 -2.92 19.84 -16.57
CA ALA A 17 -2.98 18.48 -16.07
C ALA A 17 -1.56 17.96 -15.84
N LEU A 18 -1.28 17.41 -14.65
CA LEU A 18 -0.03 16.71 -14.33
C LEU A 18 0.00 15.41 -15.12
N THR A 19 0.50 15.46 -16.36
CA THR A 19 0.58 14.29 -17.23
C THR A 19 1.96 13.63 -17.12
N LEU A 20 1.98 12.30 -17.04
CA LEU A 20 3.19 11.56 -17.32
C LEU A 20 3.57 11.82 -18.79
N PRO A 21 4.86 12.00 -19.11
CA PRO A 21 5.27 12.17 -20.50
C PRO A 21 4.82 10.98 -21.36
N PRO A 22 4.52 11.20 -22.67
CA PRO A 22 4.07 10.14 -23.57
C PRO A 22 5.06 8.97 -23.57
N GLN A 23 4.54 7.76 -23.70
CA GLN A 23 5.35 6.55 -23.82
C GLN A 23 6.32 6.72 -25.00
N ALA A 24 7.62 6.63 -24.72
CA ALA A 24 8.63 6.68 -25.77
C ALA A 24 8.54 5.39 -26.60
N THR A 25 8.19 5.54 -27.88
CA THR A 25 8.28 4.46 -28.86
C THR A 25 9.75 4.19 -29.19
N ASP A 26 10.14 2.94 -29.07
CA ASP A 26 11.37 2.30 -29.52
C ASP A 26 12.62 3.16 -29.76
N ALA A 27 13.55 3.10 -28.81
CA ALA A 27 15.00 3.15 -29.09
C ALA A 27 15.69 2.32 -28.00
N GLY A 28 16.18 1.16 -28.35
CA GLY A 28 16.94 0.30 -27.46
C GLY A 28 18.19 1.02 -26.93
N ALA A 29 18.22 1.23 -25.62
CA ALA A 29 19.41 1.56 -24.87
C ALA A 29 19.34 0.83 -23.53
N GLU A 30 20.34 0.00 -23.27
CA GLU A 30 20.60 -0.60 -21.97
C GLU A 30 20.79 0.52 -20.93
N ASN A 31 19.74 0.79 -20.13
CA ASN A 31 19.78 1.81 -19.09
C ASN A 31 20.21 1.19 -17.75
N THR A 32 21.37 0.53 -17.75
CA THR A 32 22.00 -0.06 -16.58
C THR A 32 22.94 0.96 -15.95
N GLY A 33 22.46 1.70 -14.94
CA GLY A 33 23.34 2.51 -14.09
C GLY A 33 22.88 3.92 -13.73
N GLN A 34 21.92 4.51 -14.40
CA GLN A 34 21.41 5.82 -13.99
C GLN A 34 20.48 5.70 -12.75
N PRO A 35 20.60 6.61 -11.76
CA PRO A 35 19.64 6.69 -10.66
C PRO A 35 18.23 6.96 -11.22
N ALA A 36 17.20 6.48 -10.51
CA ALA A 36 15.84 6.83 -10.84
C ALA A 36 15.62 8.34 -10.67
N GLU A 37 14.93 8.96 -11.61
CA GLU A 37 14.39 10.30 -11.44
C GLU A 37 13.28 10.22 -10.39
N VAL A 38 13.30 11.15 -9.43
CA VAL A 38 12.31 11.25 -8.37
C VAL A 38 11.64 12.60 -8.42
N VAL A 39 10.30 12.58 -8.49
CA VAL A 39 9.47 13.79 -8.48
C VAL A 39 8.42 13.66 -7.38
N GLU A 40 8.21 14.73 -6.63
CA GLU A 40 7.12 14.82 -5.65
C GLU A 40 6.05 15.79 -6.13
N HIS A 41 4.78 15.40 -5.96
CA HIS A 41 3.62 16.23 -6.28
C HIS A 41 2.81 16.46 -5.02
N ASN A 42 2.61 17.74 -4.70
CA ASN A 42 1.72 18.17 -3.63
C ASN A 42 0.31 18.27 -4.19
N LEU A 43 -0.61 17.57 -3.58
CA LEU A 43 -2.00 17.44 -4.00
C LEU A 43 -2.93 17.90 -2.88
N THR A 44 -4.17 18.23 -3.23
CA THR A 44 -5.23 18.54 -2.27
C THR A 44 -6.49 17.81 -2.67
N PHE A 45 -7.07 17.03 -1.75
CA PHE A 45 -8.31 16.32 -1.95
C PHE A 45 -9.28 16.62 -0.79
N ASP A 46 -10.45 17.14 -1.11
CA ASP A 46 -11.49 17.52 -0.13
C ASP A 46 -10.95 18.39 1.02
N GLY A 47 -10.06 19.33 0.70
CA GLY A 47 -9.42 20.23 1.66
C GLY A 47 -8.22 19.68 2.41
N PHE A 48 -7.86 18.41 2.25
CA PHE A 48 -6.67 17.79 2.86
C PHE A 48 -5.50 17.82 1.90
N ARG A 49 -4.37 18.37 2.35
CA ARG A 49 -3.11 18.37 1.60
C ARG A 49 -2.38 17.06 1.83
N TYR A 50 -1.80 16.53 0.77
CA TYR A 50 -1.04 15.30 0.80
C TYR A 50 -0.02 15.25 -0.35
N THR A 51 0.90 14.29 -0.34
CA THR A 51 2.01 14.24 -1.29
C THR A 51 2.14 12.85 -1.89
N CYS A 52 2.27 12.76 -3.22
CA CYS A 52 2.73 11.55 -3.87
C CYS A 52 4.16 11.72 -4.38
N ARG A 53 4.91 10.63 -4.39
CA ARG A 53 6.28 10.52 -4.84
C ARG A 53 6.35 9.52 -6.00
N ILE A 54 6.97 9.91 -7.10
CA ILE A 54 7.14 9.11 -8.29
C ILE A 54 8.63 8.86 -8.51
N ALA A 55 9.04 7.60 -8.54
CA ALA A 55 10.37 7.18 -8.96
C ALA A 55 10.28 6.46 -10.30
N ARG A 56 11.09 6.88 -11.30
CA ARG A 56 11.02 6.33 -12.65
C ARG A 56 12.38 6.28 -13.35
N ARG A 57 12.50 5.38 -14.35
CA ARG A 57 13.63 5.30 -15.27
C ARG A 57 13.09 5.13 -16.70
N GLY A 58 12.88 6.19 -17.43
CA GLY A 58 12.58 6.26 -18.87
C GLY A 58 11.58 5.23 -19.46
N ARG A 59 11.96 3.96 -19.59
CA ARG A 59 11.14 2.90 -20.20
C ARG A 59 10.12 2.31 -19.21
N LEU A 60 8.92 1.99 -19.72
CA LEU A 60 7.86 1.31 -18.95
C LEU A 60 7.48 0.02 -19.67
N ASP A 61 7.69 -1.12 -19.03
CA ASP A 61 7.28 -2.44 -19.53
C ASP A 61 5.88 -2.82 -19.07
N THR A 62 5.35 -2.09 -18.07
CA THR A 62 4.00 -2.31 -17.52
C THR A 62 3.42 -0.99 -16.98
N GLN A 63 2.14 -1.02 -16.60
CA GLN A 63 1.45 0.11 -15.98
C GLN A 63 2.16 0.55 -14.68
N PRO A 64 2.06 1.83 -14.28
CA PRO A 64 2.65 2.31 -13.03
C PRO A 64 2.27 1.46 -11.83
N VAL A 65 3.24 1.17 -10.96
CA VAL A 65 3.03 0.46 -9.70
C VAL A 65 2.75 1.48 -8.60
N VAL A 66 1.52 1.51 -8.10
CA VAL A 66 1.15 2.28 -6.91
C VAL A 66 1.27 1.40 -5.69
N ILE A 67 2.00 1.86 -4.67
CA ILE A 67 2.21 1.12 -3.43
C ILE A 67 1.52 1.85 -2.28
N LEU A 68 0.59 1.17 -1.62
CA LEU A 68 -0.07 1.61 -0.40
C LEU A 68 0.51 0.84 0.78
N GLY A 69 1.20 1.54 1.65
CA GLY A 69 1.88 0.96 2.81
C GLY A 69 0.97 0.72 4.02
N GLY A 70 1.52 0.06 5.03
CA GLY A 70 0.88 -0.14 6.33
C GLY A 70 0.74 1.15 7.15
N SER A 71 0.12 1.05 8.32
CA SER A 71 -0.31 2.18 9.17
C SER A 71 0.81 3.17 9.54
N SER A 72 2.03 2.70 9.76
CA SER A 72 3.16 3.55 10.18
C SER A 72 4.17 3.79 9.04
N GLN A 73 3.79 3.53 7.80
CA GLN A 73 4.64 3.73 6.63
C GLN A 73 4.28 5.05 5.94
N ASP A 74 5.31 5.68 5.37
CA ASP A 74 5.20 6.88 4.55
C ASP A 74 5.61 6.62 3.10
N ARG A 75 5.55 7.64 2.24
CA ARG A 75 5.96 7.58 0.84
C ARG A 75 7.42 7.18 0.62
N ASN A 76 8.28 7.24 1.65
CA ASN A 76 9.69 6.89 1.58
C ASN A 76 9.98 5.45 2.02
N SER A 77 9.03 4.80 2.67
CA SER A 77 9.22 3.47 3.26
C SER A 77 9.54 2.37 2.24
N TRP A 78 9.22 2.61 0.97
CA TRP A 78 9.39 1.65 -0.12
C TRP A 78 10.59 1.92 -1.04
N GLN A 79 11.43 2.91 -0.74
CA GLN A 79 12.57 3.31 -1.58
C GLN A 79 13.55 2.16 -1.88
N ARG A 80 13.71 1.22 -0.94
CA ARG A 80 14.58 0.06 -1.14
C ARG A 80 14.12 -0.88 -2.24
N HIS A 81 12.83 -0.86 -2.58
CA HIS A 81 12.24 -1.68 -3.65
C HIS A 81 12.39 -1.03 -5.03
N GLU A 82 12.52 0.30 -5.08
CA GLU A 82 12.54 1.08 -6.32
C GLU A 82 13.64 0.65 -7.29
N LYS A 83 14.82 0.31 -6.79
CA LYS A 83 15.92 -0.14 -7.65
C LYS A 83 15.59 -1.38 -8.48
N TRP A 84 14.63 -2.20 -8.01
CA TRP A 84 14.18 -3.42 -8.67
C TRP A 84 12.97 -3.18 -9.57
N LEU A 85 12.13 -2.22 -9.23
CA LEU A 85 10.87 -1.95 -9.91
C LEU A 85 10.98 -0.84 -10.97
N THR A 86 11.81 0.19 -10.74
CA THR A 86 11.95 1.31 -11.67
C THR A 86 12.54 0.94 -13.04
N PRO A 87 13.30 -0.15 -13.23
CA PRO A 87 13.64 -0.61 -14.57
C PRO A 87 12.44 -1.06 -15.42
N LEU A 88 11.32 -1.43 -14.78
CA LEU A 88 10.14 -2.00 -15.44
C LEU A 88 8.95 -1.04 -15.45
N SER A 89 8.85 -0.16 -14.45
CA SER A 89 7.68 0.69 -14.26
C SER A 89 8.03 1.95 -13.47
N SER A 90 7.17 2.97 -13.57
CA SER A 90 7.14 4.02 -12.54
C SER A 90 6.60 3.46 -11.24
N VAL A 91 7.26 3.79 -10.12
CA VAL A 91 6.82 3.43 -8.77
C VAL A 91 6.26 4.68 -8.11
N ILE A 92 5.01 4.60 -7.66
CA ILE A 92 4.27 5.70 -7.04
C ILE A 92 3.95 5.32 -5.61
N THR A 93 4.42 6.12 -4.67
CA THR A 93 4.12 6.01 -3.24
C THR A 93 3.43 7.28 -2.76
N VAL A 94 2.58 7.17 -1.75
CA VAL A 94 1.71 8.29 -1.37
C VAL A 94 1.65 8.41 0.15
N ASP A 95 1.87 9.62 0.66
CA ASP A 95 1.38 10.02 1.98
C ASP A 95 -0.08 10.46 1.81
N LEU A 96 -1.02 9.53 1.87
CA LEU A 96 -2.45 9.87 1.84
C LEU A 96 -2.82 10.75 3.05
N PRO A 97 -3.94 11.47 3.03
CA PRO A 97 -4.41 12.18 4.23
C PRO A 97 -4.37 11.28 5.47
N GLY A 98 -3.71 11.72 6.52
CA GLY A 98 -3.44 10.93 7.73
C GLY A 98 -2.16 10.08 7.71
N TYR A 99 -1.31 10.19 6.67
CA TYR A 99 -0.02 9.50 6.58
C TYR A 99 1.15 10.47 6.50
N GLY A 100 2.31 10.05 6.99
CA GLY A 100 3.59 10.73 6.79
C GLY A 100 3.54 12.21 7.11
N THR A 101 3.69 13.04 6.08
CA THR A 101 3.66 14.52 6.17
C THR A 101 2.34 15.14 5.69
N ALA A 102 1.35 14.33 5.35
CA ALA A 102 0.03 14.81 4.94
C ALA A 102 -0.77 15.42 6.11
N ASP A 103 -1.84 16.15 5.79
CA ASP A 103 -2.72 16.70 6.80
C ASP A 103 -3.37 15.58 7.63
N PHE A 104 -3.60 15.84 8.92
CA PHE A 104 -4.25 14.94 9.84
C PHE A 104 -5.67 14.59 9.37
N LEU A 105 -6.00 13.30 9.31
CA LEU A 105 -7.31 12.80 8.90
C LEU A 105 -8.04 12.12 10.06
N PRO A 106 -9.09 12.74 10.62
CA PRO A 106 -9.91 12.11 11.64
C PRO A 106 -10.55 10.79 11.18
N ALA A 107 -10.70 9.82 12.09
CA ALA A 107 -11.29 8.50 11.79
C ALA A 107 -12.76 8.55 11.35
N LYS A 108 -13.45 9.68 11.50
CA LYS A 108 -14.81 9.87 10.93
C LYS A 108 -14.83 9.74 9.39
N TYR A 109 -13.71 10.02 8.72
CA TYR A 109 -13.53 9.74 7.29
C TYR A 109 -13.14 8.27 7.14
N GLY A 110 -13.99 7.47 6.51
CA GLY A 110 -13.81 6.03 6.35
C GLY A 110 -12.70 5.65 5.36
N VAL A 111 -12.52 4.36 5.18
CA VAL A 111 -11.54 3.82 4.21
C VAL A 111 -11.91 4.19 2.77
N ASP A 112 -13.21 4.35 2.47
CA ASP A 112 -13.69 4.81 1.15
C ASP A 112 -13.18 6.21 0.78
N PHE A 113 -13.03 7.10 1.77
CA PHE A 113 -12.41 8.41 1.56
C PHE A 113 -10.95 8.28 1.10
N LEU A 114 -10.18 7.39 1.74
CA LEU A 114 -8.80 7.13 1.35
C LEU A 114 -8.70 6.47 -0.04
N ALA A 115 -9.62 5.56 -0.37
CA ALA A 115 -9.72 4.99 -1.71
C ALA A 115 -10.03 6.07 -2.78
N ALA A 116 -10.89 7.02 -2.45
CA ALA A 116 -11.17 8.17 -3.33
C ALA A 116 -9.96 9.10 -3.47
N ALA A 117 -9.15 9.28 -2.42
CA ALA A 117 -7.89 10.03 -2.49
C ALA A 117 -6.86 9.31 -3.39
N VAL A 118 -6.77 7.98 -3.38
CA VAL A 118 -5.95 7.21 -4.35
C VAL A 118 -6.44 7.45 -5.78
N ARG A 119 -7.77 7.41 -6.01
CA ARG A 119 -8.34 7.75 -7.33
C ARG A 119 -7.95 9.16 -7.77
N HIS A 120 -7.96 10.11 -6.85
CA HIS A 120 -7.54 11.49 -7.12
C HIS A 120 -6.09 11.53 -7.60
N VAL A 121 -5.14 10.83 -6.93
CA VAL A 121 -3.75 10.70 -7.41
C VAL A 121 -3.69 10.20 -8.85
N VAL A 122 -4.37 9.07 -9.14
CA VAL A 122 -4.37 8.45 -10.47
C VAL A 122 -4.88 9.42 -11.55
N ARG A 123 -5.91 10.19 -11.23
CA ARG A 123 -6.47 11.19 -12.16
C ARG A 123 -5.57 12.41 -12.36
N GLU A 124 -5.04 12.98 -11.29
CA GLU A 124 -4.14 14.14 -11.35
C GLU A 124 -2.86 13.83 -12.14
N LEU A 125 -2.39 12.59 -12.06
CA LEU A 125 -1.25 12.13 -12.84
C LEU A 125 -1.61 11.70 -14.28
N GLY A 126 -2.89 11.74 -14.67
CA GLY A 126 -3.34 11.34 -16.00
C GLY A 126 -3.11 9.86 -16.32
N ILE A 127 -3.06 8.99 -15.30
CA ILE A 127 -2.77 7.57 -15.45
C ILE A 127 -4.06 6.82 -15.79
N PRO A 128 -4.11 6.07 -16.91
CA PRO A 128 -5.32 5.35 -17.30
C PRO A 128 -5.59 4.12 -16.44
N ARG A 129 -4.53 3.38 -16.06
CA ARG A 129 -4.60 2.15 -15.23
C ARG A 129 -3.31 2.00 -14.42
N ILE A 130 -3.41 1.30 -13.29
CA ILE A 130 -2.29 1.04 -12.38
C ILE A 130 -2.20 -0.43 -12.01
N ASN A 131 -0.98 -0.88 -11.68
CA ASN A 131 -0.77 -2.06 -10.84
C ASN A 131 -0.79 -1.59 -9.38
N LEU A 132 -1.66 -2.16 -8.56
CA LEU A 132 -1.77 -1.79 -7.16
C LEU A 132 -1.10 -2.84 -6.27
N VAL A 133 -0.16 -2.41 -5.42
CA VAL A 133 0.41 -3.21 -4.33
C VAL A 133 -0.05 -2.58 -3.02
N ALA A 134 -0.79 -3.32 -2.21
CA ALA A 134 -1.38 -2.79 -1.00
C ALA A 134 -1.11 -3.71 0.21
N ALA A 135 -0.41 -3.18 1.22
CA ALA A 135 0.10 -3.95 2.35
C ALA A 135 -0.58 -3.56 3.66
N CYS A 136 -0.97 -4.56 4.45
CA CYS A 136 -1.53 -4.41 5.79
C CYS A 136 -2.69 -3.39 5.79
N TYR A 137 -2.61 -2.28 6.54
CA TYR A 137 -3.63 -1.23 6.53
C TYR A 137 -3.91 -0.68 5.11
N GLY A 138 -2.87 -0.50 4.29
CA GLY A 138 -3.03 -0.10 2.88
C GLY A 138 -3.85 -1.10 2.06
N GLY A 139 -3.85 -2.37 2.46
CA GLY A 139 -4.67 -3.41 1.84
C GLY A 139 -6.17 -3.15 2.00
N ALA A 140 -6.62 -2.64 3.16
CA ALA A 140 -8.02 -2.23 3.34
C ALA A 140 -8.40 -1.11 2.34
N ILE A 141 -7.50 -0.15 2.12
CA ILE A 141 -7.70 0.92 1.12
C ILE A 141 -7.72 0.31 -0.29
N GLY A 142 -6.80 -0.62 -0.58
CA GLY A 142 -6.69 -1.30 -1.87
C GLY A 142 -7.94 -2.09 -2.23
N VAL A 143 -8.51 -2.84 -1.29
CA VAL A 143 -9.77 -3.57 -1.48
C VAL A 143 -10.92 -2.61 -1.81
N ARG A 144 -11.08 -1.53 -1.03
CA ARG A 144 -12.13 -0.54 -1.30
C ARG A 144 -11.90 0.19 -2.62
N PHE A 145 -10.66 0.49 -2.96
CA PHE A 145 -10.31 1.07 -4.27
C PHE A 145 -10.71 0.13 -5.41
N ALA A 146 -10.38 -1.15 -5.30
CA ALA A 146 -10.74 -2.15 -6.30
C ALA A 146 -12.26 -2.32 -6.46
N GLN A 147 -13.00 -2.27 -5.36
CA GLN A 147 -14.47 -2.36 -5.38
C GLN A 147 -15.13 -1.14 -6.04
N HIS A 148 -14.60 0.07 -5.79
CA HIS A 148 -15.18 1.31 -6.34
C HIS A 148 -14.67 1.68 -7.73
N TYR A 149 -13.42 1.34 -8.05
CA TYR A 149 -12.71 1.81 -9.26
C TYR A 149 -11.98 0.67 -9.99
N PRO A 150 -12.61 -0.51 -10.21
CA PRO A 150 -11.93 -1.66 -10.83
C PRO A 150 -11.38 -1.35 -12.23
N HIS A 151 -12.01 -0.43 -12.96
CA HIS A 151 -11.58 -0.01 -14.29
C HIS A 151 -10.24 0.73 -14.32
N LEU A 152 -9.77 1.22 -13.17
CA LEU A 152 -8.45 1.86 -13.02
C LEU A 152 -7.33 0.87 -12.68
N LEU A 153 -7.68 -0.41 -12.46
CA LEU A 153 -6.72 -1.45 -12.11
C LEU A 153 -6.36 -2.32 -13.30
N GLU A 154 -5.06 -2.55 -13.47
CA GLU A 154 -4.53 -3.61 -14.31
C GLU A 154 -4.45 -4.90 -13.50
N ARG A 155 -3.88 -4.81 -12.29
CA ARG A 155 -3.71 -5.92 -11.33
C ARG A 155 -3.72 -5.39 -9.90
N MET A 156 -3.99 -6.29 -8.95
CA MET A 156 -3.91 -5.98 -7.52
C MET A 156 -3.15 -7.06 -6.76
N MET A 157 -2.12 -6.65 -6.02
CA MET A 157 -1.43 -7.48 -5.03
C MET A 157 -1.80 -7.01 -3.63
N LEU A 158 -2.29 -7.93 -2.80
CA LEU A 158 -2.57 -7.71 -1.38
C LEU A 158 -1.54 -8.44 -0.52
N VAL A 159 -0.94 -7.76 0.44
CA VAL A 159 0.15 -8.29 1.26
C VAL A 159 -0.21 -8.23 2.74
N GLY A 160 -0.15 -9.36 3.43
CA GLY A 160 -0.50 -9.43 4.85
C GLY A 160 -1.93 -8.96 5.12
N MET A 161 -2.90 -9.57 4.43
CA MET A 161 -4.31 -9.18 4.47
C MET A 161 -5.22 -10.24 5.06
N THR A 162 -6.31 -9.78 5.64
CA THR A 162 -7.40 -10.59 6.19
C THR A 162 -8.74 -9.96 5.85
N THR A 163 -9.83 -10.68 5.97
CA THR A 163 -11.20 -10.16 5.79
C THR A 163 -11.80 -9.61 7.09
N VAL A 164 -11.21 -9.92 8.23
CA VAL A 164 -11.66 -9.49 9.56
C VAL A 164 -10.46 -9.12 10.42
N ILE A 165 -10.62 -8.16 11.33
CA ILE A 165 -9.59 -7.85 12.32
C ILE A 165 -9.61 -8.96 13.40
N PRO A 166 -8.47 -9.61 13.71
CA PRO A 166 -8.39 -10.57 14.79
C PRO A 166 -8.85 -9.94 16.13
N ALA A 167 -9.66 -10.69 16.91
CA ALA A 167 -10.28 -10.16 18.12
C ALA A 167 -9.26 -9.68 19.18
N ASP A 168 -8.15 -10.38 19.33
CA ASP A 168 -7.05 -10.00 20.22
C ASP A 168 -6.34 -8.73 19.76
N TYR A 169 -6.24 -8.51 18.43
CA TYR A 169 -5.68 -7.29 17.87
C TYR A 169 -6.63 -6.10 18.09
N ALA A 170 -7.94 -6.32 17.95
CA ALA A 170 -8.95 -5.30 18.25
C ALA A 170 -8.85 -4.81 19.71
N VAL A 171 -8.75 -5.74 20.67
CA VAL A 171 -8.54 -5.41 22.09
C VAL A 171 -7.23 -4.66 22.32
N ALA A 172 -6.16 -5.05 21.63
CA ALA A 172 -4.89 -4.34 21.71
C ALA A 172 -4.97 -2.90 21.16
N MET A 173 -5.65 -2.68 20.05
CA MET A 173 -5.83 -1.35 19.45
C MET A 173 -6.56 -0.39 20.41
N GLU A 174 -7.61 -0.85 21.11
CA GLU A 174 -8.32 -0.05 22.13
C GLU A 174 -7.40 0.34 23.30
N ARG A 175 -6.56 -0.60 23.74
CA ARG A 175 -5.58 -0.35 24.81
C ARG A 175 -4.52 0.66 24.36
N TRP A 176 -3.97 0.51 23.14
CA TRP A 176 -2.97 1.44 22.59
C TRP A 176 -3.51 2.85 22.45
N ASP A 177 -4.76 3.02 22.07
CA ASP A 177 -5.39 4.35 22.02
C ASP A 177 -5.35 5.06 23.39
N GLY A 178 -5.60 4.32 24.47
CA GLY A 178 -5.41 4.82 25.84
C GLY A 178 -3.94 5.18 26.16
N MET A 179 -2.99 4.35 25.74
CA MET A 179 -1.55 4.58 25.94
C MET A 179 -1.06 5.80 25.16
N ILE A 180 -1.52 5.96 23.91
CA ILE A 180 -1.18 7.12 23.06
C ILE A 180 -1.64 8.42 23.72
N ARG A 181 -2.87 8.43 24.28
CA ARG A 181 -3.38 9.61 25.02
C ARG A 181 -2.52 9.97 26.25
N ARG A 182 -1.83 9.01 26.86
CA ARG A 182 -0.91 9.23 27.98
C ARG A 182 0.54 9.47 27.56
N GLY A 183 0.84 9.41 26.24
CA GLY A 183 2.19 9.56 25.71
C GLY A 183 3.12 8.35 25.94
N GLU A 184 2.55 7.18 26.16
CA GLU A 184 3.26 5.92 26.44
C GLU A 184 3.70 5.23 25.13
N THR A 185 4.74 5.72 24.47
CA THR A 185 5.17 5.22 23.15
C THR A 185 5.93 3.90 23.24
N GLU A 186 6.84 3.77 24.21
CA GLU A 186 7.74 2.63 24.30
C GLU A 186 7.02 1.27 24.49
N PRO A 187 6.02 1.14 25.38
CA PRO A 187 5.28 -0.11 25.52
C PRO A 187 4.56 -0.51 24.25
N ILE A 188 4.00 0.46 23.50
CA ILE A 188 3.34 0.22 22.21
C ILE A 188 4.35 -0.29 21.18
N ALA A 189 5.54 0.36 21.11
CA ALA A 189 6.59 -0.03 20.18
C ALA A 189 7.06 -1.47 20.42
N ARG A 190 7.21 -1.86 21.68
CA ARG A 190 7.59 -3.23 22.08
C ARG A 190 6.53 -4.23 21.68
N GLU A 191 5.28 -3.98 22.04
CA GLU A 191 4.20 -4.89 21.73
C GLU A 191 3.95 -5.05 20.23
N LEU A 192 4.04 -3.99 19.45
CA LEU A 192 3.90 -4.06 17.99
C LEU A 192 5.07 -4.83 17.35
N ALA A 193 6.29 -4.60 17.83
CA ALA A 193 7.44 -5.39 17.36
C ALA A 193 7.25 -6.89 17.64
N ASP A 194 6.73 -7.24 18.81
CA ASP A 194 6.45 -8.63 19.17
C ASP A 194 5.30 -9.23 18.33
N ARG A 195 4.25 -8.44 18.03
CA ARG A 195 3.10 -8.90 17.24
C ARG A 195 3.40 -9.12 15.76
N PHE A 196 4.34 -8.38 15.21
CA PHE A 196 4.74 -8.54 13.81
C PHE A 196 5.73 -9.69 13.60
N MET A 197 6.23 -10.27 14.68
CA MET A 197 7.18 -11.37 14.65
C MET A 197 6.55 -12.64 15.21
N SER A 198 6.76 -13.77 14.53
CA SER A 198 6.34 -15.07 15.02
C SER A 198 6.99 -15.41 16.39
N PRO A 199 6.34 -16.17 17.28
CA PRO A 199 6.95 -16.60 18.54
C PRO A 199 8.21 -17.45 18.33
N PRO A 200 9.11 -17.54 19.32
CA PRO A 200 10.23 -18.46 19.27
C PRO A 200 9.78 -19.89 19.02
N GLY A 201 10.47 -20.60 18.11
CA GLY A 201 10.15 -22.00 17.77
C GLY A 201 9.14 -22.19 16.64
N THR A 202 8.58 -21.14 16.08
CA THR A 202 7.63 -21.24 14.95
C THR A 202 8.34 -21.68 13.65
N GLY A 203 9.58 -21.28 13.45
CA GLY A 203 10.37 -21.56 12.26
C GLY A 203 11.54 -20.59 12.11
N HIS A 204 12.31 -20.75 11.04
CA HIS A 204 13.38 -19.83 10.71
C HIS A 204 12.83 -18.63 9.97
N VAL A 205 13.08 -17.41 10.50
CA VAL A 205 12.73 -16.15 9.84
C VAL A 205 14.00 -15.36 9.58
N ARG A 206 14.22 -14.99 8.33
CA ARG A 206 15.36 -14.16 7.93
C ARG A 206 15.29 -12.78 8.58
N LYS A 207 16.42 -12.34 9.12
CA LYS A 207 16.57 -10.98 9.69
C LYS A 207 15.60 -10.63 10.83
N LYS A 208 14.92 -11.61 11.43
CA LYS A 208 13.90 -11.40 12.48
C LYS A 208 14.29 -10.36 13.51
N ALA A 209 15.45 -10.52 14.16
CA ALA A 209 15.93 -9.58 15.19
C ALA A 209 16.21 -8.16 14.65
N ALA A 210 16.67 -8.04 13.40
CA ALA A 210 16.94 -6.76 12.77
C ALA A 210 15.64 -6.03 12.41
N VAL A 211 14.65 -6.76 11.90
CA VAL A 211 13.33 -6.22 11.56
C VAL A 211 12.54 -5.86 12.81
N ALA A 212 12.54 -6.70 13.85
CA ALA A 212 11.92 -6.37 15.13
C ALA A 212 12.52 -5.07 15.73
N ARG A 213 13.84 -4.90 15.67
CA ARG A 213 14.49 -3.66 16.10
C ARG A 213 14.08 -2.46 15.25
N LEU A 214 13.97 -2.63 13.93
CA LEU A 214 13.54 -1.57 13.03
C LEU A 214 12.12 -1.12 13.37
N VAL A 215 11.19 -2.05 13.56
CA VAL A 215 9.80 -1.76 13.96
C VAL A 215 9.76 -1.01 15.28
N TYR A 216 10.46 -1.54 16.28
CA TYR A 216 10.53 -0.90 17.58
C TYR A 216 11.04 0.54 17.47
N GLN A 217 12.16 0.76 16.77
CA GLN A 217 12.75 2.09 16.61
C GLN A 217 11.82 3.03 15.85
N GLN A 218 11.18 2.57 14.79
CA GLN A 218 10.25 3.37 13.99
C GLN A 218 9.08 3.87 14.84
N ILE A 219 8.53 3.04 15.69
CA ILE A 219 7.37 3.42 16.53
C ILE A 219 7.82 4.22 17.73
N ALA A 220 8.91 3.82 18.41
CA ALA A 220 9.43 4.51 19.59
C ALA A 220 9.91 5.95 19.28
N SER A 221 10.32 6.22 18.03
CA SER A 221 10.74 7.56 17.58
C SER A 221 9.60 8.44 17.08
N GLN A 222 8.35 7.94 17.02
CA GLN A 222 7.21 8.74 16.59
C GLN A 222 6.93 9.89 17.57
N ASN A 223 6.69 11.06 17.01
CA ASN A 223 6.22 12.20 17.78
C ASN A 223 4.71 12.04 18.12
N PRO A 224 4.15 12.85 19.03
CA PRO A 224 2.74 12.74 19.43
C PRO A 224 1.73 12.85 18.28
N GLU A 225 2.03 13.62 17.24
CA GLU A 225 1.16 13.78 16.07
C GLU A 225 1.14 12.52 15.22
N GLN A 226 2.30 11.92 14.95
CA GLN A 226 2.42 10.66 14.23
C GLN A 226 1.72 9.51 14.95
N LEU A 227 1.85 9.45 16.28
CA LEU A 227 1.13 8.49 17.11
C LEU A 227 -0.39 8.68 17.01
N ARG A 228 -0.87 9.94 17.04
CA ARG A 228 -2.29 10.23 16.82
C ARG A 228 -2.76 9.77 15.45
N MET A 229 -1.99 9.99 14.39
CA MET A 229 -2.32 9.48 13.05
C MET A 229 -2.47 7.96 13.05
N SER A 230 -1.53 7.24 13.69
CA SER A 230 -1.60 5.78 13.82
C SER A 230 -2.84 5.32 14.60
N ALA A 231 -3.23 6.03 15.66
CA ALA A 231 -4.45 5.76 16.41
C ALA A 231 -5.72 6.00 15.56
N GLU A 232 -5.73 7.03 14.71
CA GLU A 232 -6.84 7.28 13.79
C GLU A 232 -6.96 6.17 12.73
N HIS A 233 -5.84 5.56 12.29
CA HIS A 233 -5.87 4.40 11.42
C HIS A 233 -6.57 3.21 12.09
N ASN A 234 -6.19 2.88 13.32
CA ASN A 234 -6.82 1.82 14.10
C ASN A 234 -8.31 2.09 14.34
N SER A 235 -8.64 3.31 14.80
CA SER A 235 -10.01 3.76 14.99
C SER A 235 -10.84 3.65 13.72
N ARG A 236 -10.27 3.96 12.57
CA ARG A 236 -10.97 3.88 11.28
C ARG A 236 -11.32 2.45 10.92
N LEU A 237 -10.38 1.50 11.10
CA LEU A 237 -10.66 0.08 10.87
C LEU A 237 -11.75 -0.47 11.81
N MET A 238 -11.80 0.03 13.06
CA MET A 238 -12.80 -0.41 14.03
C MET A 238 -14.19 0.21 13.82
N ARG A 239 -14.27 1.39 13.24
CA ARG A 239 -15.53 2.15 13.10
C ARG A 239 -16.19 2.00 11.75
N HIS A 240 -15.45 1.61 10.72
CA HIS A 240 -15.94 1.56 9.34
C HIS A 240 -15.83 0.15 8.78
N GLU A 241 -16.84 -0.23 8.01
CA GLU A 241 -16.83 -1.46 7.24
C GLU A 241 -15.88 -1.28 6.05
N TRP A 242 -14.66 -1.72 6.21
CA TRP A 242 -13.60 -1.60 5.20
C TRP A 242 -13.54 -2.80 4.23
N TYR A 243 -14.15 -3.91 4.60
CA TYR A 243 -14.27 -5.08 3.74
C TYR A 243 -15.75 -5.42 3.54
N ARG A 244 -16.13 -5.65 2.29
CA ARG A 244 -17.43 -6.19 1.90
C ARG A 244 -17.19 -7.29 0.89
N PRO A 245 -17.94 -8.43 0.96
CA PRO A 245 -17.80 -9.51 -0.02
C PRO A 245 -18.21 -9.08 -1.44
N GLU A 246 -19.10 -8.07 -1.56
CA GLU A 246 -19.56 -7.53 -2.83
C GLU A 246 -19.51 -5.99 -2.86
N PRO A 247 -19.28 -5.40 -4.05
CA PRO A 247 -18.90 -6.02 -5.32
C PRO A 247 -17.49 -6.63 -5.24
N THR A 248 -17.32 -7.82 -5.83
CA THR A 248 -16.00 -8.47 -5.89
C THR A 248 -15.31 -8.05 -7.19
N PRO A 249 -14.13 -7.46 -7.15
CA PRO A 249 -13.45 -6.99 -8.36
C PRO A 249 -12.99 -8.17 -9.25
N ASP A 250 -13.36 -8.14 -10.53
CA ASP A 250 -12.87 -9.11 -11.55
C ASP A 250 -11.60 -8.59 -12.20
N ILE A 251 -10.50 -8.62 -11.45
CA ILE A 251 -9.16 -8.22 -11.88
C ILE A 251 -8.14 -9.28 -11.45
N PRO A 252 -7.04 -9.47 -12.18
CA PRO A 252 -5.98 -10.37 -11.74
C PRO A 252 -5.50 -9.99 -10.34
N GLY A 253 -5.62 -10.94 -9.39
CA GLY A 253 -5.28 -10.76 -8.00
C GLY A 253 -4.13 -11.67 -7.56
N LEU A 254 -3.26 -11.17 -6.67
CA LEU A 254 -2.28 -11.97 -5.94
C LEU A 254 -2.34 -11.60 -4.47
N VAL A 255 -2.65 -12.58 -3.62
CA VAL A 255 -2.61 -12.39 -2.16
C VAL A 255 -1.34 -13.07 -1.64
N VAL A 256 -0.56 -12.32 -0.88
CA VAL A 256 0.76 -12.76 -0.37
C VAL A 256 0.82 -12.60 1.13
N THR A 257 1.36 -13.60 1.81
CA THR A 257 1.53 -13.59 3.27
C THR A 257 2.91 -14.16 3.62
N GLY A 258 3.53 -13.72 4.70
CA GLY A 258 4.72 -14.39 5.20
C GLY A 258 4.40 -15.82 5.67
N GLU A 259 5.30 -16.76 5.44
CA GLU A 259 5.13 -18.17 5.82
C GLU A 259 4.79 -18.32 7.31
N HIS A 260 5.42 -17.52 8.15
CA HIS A 260 5.30 -17.56 9.61
C HIS A 260 4.49 -16.39 10.19
N ASP A 261 3.76 -15.63 9.36
CA ASP A 261 2.93 -14.52 9.79
C ASP A 261 1.84 -15.00 10.76
N THR A 262 1.92 -14.53 11.99
CA THR A 262 0.94 -14.85 13.05
C THR A 262 -0.11 -13.75 13.25
N LEU A 263 0.06 -12.60 12.63
CA LEU A 263 -0.90 -11.49 12.69
C LEU A 263 -1.98 -11.63 11.62
N THR A 264 -1.55 -11.81 10.36
CA THR A 264 -2.42 -12.12 9.22
C THR A 264 -1.95 -13.44 8.61
N THR A 265 -2.41 -14.52 9.23
CA THR A 265 -1.90 -15.87 8.95
C THR A 265 -2.09 -16.29 7.49
N PRO A 266 -1.31 -17.26 6.98
CA PRO A 266 -1.53 -17.84 5.65
C PRO A 266 -2.97 -18.34 5.43
N ALA A 267 -3.63 -18.84 6.48
CA ALA A 267 -5.04 -19.25 6.41
C ALA A 267 -5.98 -18.05 6.15
N MET A 268 -5.73 -16.91 6.79
CA MET A 268 -6.47 -15.66 6.56
C MET A 268 -6.21 -15.12 5.14
N GLY A 269 -4.97 -15.20 4.67
CA GLY A 269 -4.60 -14.82 3.30
C GLY A 269 -5.35 -15.66 2.25
N ARG A 270 -5.45 -16.99 2.45
CA ARG A 270 -6.26 -17.87 1.59
C ARG A 270 -7.75 -17.49 1.61
N THR A 271 -8.29 -17.17 2.79
CA THR A 271 -9.67 -16.68 2.90
C THR A 271 -9.86 -15.39 2.10
N MET A 272 -8.91 -14.45 2.16
CA MET A 272 -8.94 -13.23 1.36
C MET A 272 -8.87 -13.53 -0.14
N ALA A 273 -8.00 -14.44 -0.58
CA ALA A 273 -7.87 -14.85 -1.97
C ALA A 273 -9.16 -15.50 -2.49
N ALA A 274 -9.81 -16.32 -1.67
CA ALA A 274 -11.08 -16.97 -2.02
C ALA A 274 -12.25 -15.98 -2.23
N CYS A 275 -12.12 -14.75 -1.73
CA CYS A 275 -13.11 -13.69 -1.95
C CYS A 275 -12.92 -12.95 -3.29
N LEU A 276 -11.87 -13.24 -4.03
CA LEU A 276 -11.54 -12.58 -5.30
C LEU A 276 -11.70 -13.59 -6.46
N PRO A 277 -12.42 -13.24 -7.56
CA PRO A 277 -12.79 -14.19 -8.62
C PRO A 277 -11.60 -14.77 -9.38
N THR A 278 -10.47 -14.05 -9.44
CA THR A 278 -9.30 -14.39 -10.25
C THR A 278 -8.01 -14.25 -9.47
N ALA A 279 -8.01 -14.65 -8.19
CA ALA A 279 -6.84 -14.51 -7.34
C ALA A 279 -5.97 -15.77 -7.28
N ARG A 280 -4.69 -15.55 -7.03
CA ARG A 280 -3.73 -16.55 -6.57
C ARG A 280 -3.27 -16.20 -5.15
N PHE A 281 -2.90 -17.21 -4.38
CA PHE A 281 -2.31 -17.04 -3.06
C PHE A 281 -0.92 -17.65 -3.03
N MET A 282 0.01 -16.98 -2.36
CA MET A 282 1.37 -17.47 -2.13
C MET A 282 1.86 -17.06 -0.74
N THR A 283 2.77 -17.85 -0.17
CA THR A 283 3.57 -17.41 0.99
C THR A 283 5.00 -17.09 0.55
N ILE A 284 5.61 -16.09 1.19
CA ILE A 284 7.05 -15.86 1.07
C ILE A 284 7.73 -16.62 2.20
N GLU A 285 8.64 -17.53 1.84
CA GLU A 285 9.33 -18.41 2.77
C GLU A 285 10.24 -17.68 3.74
N GLU A 286 10.40 -18.21 4.94
CA GLU A 286 11.26 -17.67 6.01
C GLU A 286 10.93 -16.21 6.38
N THR A 287 9.65 -15.80 6.30
CA THR A 287 9.22 -14.45 6.65
C THR A 287 8.03 -14.45 7.60
N ASP A 288 7.96 -13.37 8.40
CA ASP A 288 6.84 -13.01 9.24
C ASP A 288 5.90 -12.00 8.54
N HIS A 289 5.20 -11.16 9.30
CA HIS A 289 4.25 -10.16 8.79
C HIS A 289 4.88 -9.14 7.83
N LEU A 290 6.15 -8.82 8.02
CA LEU A 290 6.87 -7.81 7.25
C LEU A 290 7.72 -8.39 6.11
N ALA A 291 7.23 -9.41 5.43
CA ALA A 291 7.89 -10.05 4.29
C ALA A 291 8.51 -9.05 3.28
N PRO A 292 7.89 -7.91 2.93
CA PRO A 292 8.52 -6.90 2.07
C PRO A 292 9.82 -6.32 2.64
N VAL A 293 9.95 -6.23 3.95
CA VAL A 293 11.15 -5.69 4.62
C VAL A 293 12.20 -6.78 4.88
N GLU A 294 11.74 -7.99 5.17
CA GLU A 294 12.57 -9.15 5.49
C GLU A 294 13.31 -9.68 4.25
N ARG A 295 12.61 -9.72 3.11
CA ARG A 295 13.12 -10.23 1.82
C ARG A 295 12.90 -9.24 0.67
N ILE A 296 13.49 -8.05 0.77
CA ILE A 296 13.26 -6.91 -0.14
C ILE A 296 13.44 -7.29 -1.62
N ALA A 297 14.52 -8.00 -1.97
CA ALA A 297 14.81 -8.36 -3.36
C ALA A 297 13.80 -9.38 -3.91
N ASP A 298 13.49 -10.40 -3.11
CA ASP A 298 12.57 -11.49 -3.47
C ASP A 298 11.14 -10.95 -3.59
N PHE A 299 10.72 -10.11 -2.65
CA PHE A 299 9.42 -9.44 -2.73
C PHE A 299 9.32 -8.54 -3.97
N ALA A 300 10.36 -7.76 -4.27
CA ALA A 300 10.38 -6.91 -5.46
C ALA A 300 10.38 -7.73 -6.76
N ASP A 301 11.07 -8.89 -6.83
CA ASP A 301 10.98 -9.80 -7.97
C ASP A 301 9.57 -10.37 -8.12
N LEU A 302 8.91 -10.75 -7.00
CA LEU A 302 7.53 -11.23 -7.03
C LEU A 302 6.56 -10.16 -7.59
N VAL A 303 6.69 -8.90 -7.13
CA VAL A 303 5.91 -7.77 -7.66
C VAL A 303 6.18 -7.59 -9.16
N ALA A 304 7.45 -7.59 -9.56
CA ALA A 304 7.84 -7.42 -10.95
C ALA A 304 7.26 -8.53 -11.85
N ARG A 305 7.35 -9.80 -11.42
CA ARG A 305 6.77 -10.95 -12.15
C ARG A 305 5.27 -10.81 -12.31
N PHE A 306 4.58 -10.52 -11.20
CA PHE A 306 3.13 -10.35 -11.21
C PHE A 306 2.68 -9.20 -12.11
N CYS A 307 3.38 -8.08 -12.10
CA CYS A 307 3.04 -6.91 -12.91
C CYS A 307 3.40 -7.06 -14.40
N THR A 308 4.20 -8.07 -14.78
CA THR A 308 4.66 -8.30 -16.16
C THR A 308 4.27 -9.66 -16.72
N ASP A 309 3.32 -10.36 -16.09
CA ASP A 309 2.84 -11.70 -16.48
C ASP A 309 3.94 -12.77 -16.60
N ARG A 310 5.04 -12.62 -15.84
CA ARG A 310 6.05 -13.66 -15.76
C ARG A 310 5.61 -14.79 -14.83
N PRO A 311 6.08 -16.03 -15.07
CA PRO A 311 5.74 -17.19 -14.23
C PRO A 311 5.98 -16.93 -12.74
N LEU A 312 5.05 -17.37 -11.89
CA LEU A 312 5.15 -17.32 -10.43
C LEU A 312 5.45 -18.67 -9.81
N GLU A 313 5.53 -19.70 -10.64
CA GLU A 313 5.82 -21.08 -10.27
C GLU A 313 7.33 -21.28 -10.07
N ASN A 314 7.70 -22.25 -9.22
CA ASN A 314 9.09 -22.67 -8.96
C ASN A 314 10.00 -21.52 -8.48
N LEU A 315 9.48 -20.60 -7.69
CA LEU A 315 10.27 -19.51 -7.11
C LEU A 315 11.01 -20.02 -5.86
N PRO A 316 12.35 -19.83 -5.75
CA PRO A 316 13.14 -20.39 -4.64
C PRO A 316 12.91 -19.68 -3.30
N TYR A 317 11.98 -18.76 -3.23
CA TYR A 317 11.69 -17.91 -2.06
C TYR A 317 10.19 -17.84 -1.72
N ALA A 318 9.36 -18.54 -2.45
CA ALA A 318 7.90 -18.51 -2.25
C ALA A 318 7.27 -19.88 -2.50
N SER A 319 6.12 -20.12 -1.89
CA SER A 319 5.33 -21.33 -2.18
C SER A 319 4.85 -21.34 -3.63
N GLU A 320 4.44 -22.52 -4.12
CA GLU A 320 3.70 -22.60 -5.38
C GLU A 320 2.39 -21.79 -5.27
N PRO A 321 1.96 -21.14 -6.38
CA PRO A 321 0.72 -20.36 -6.40
C PRO A 321 -0.51 -21.27 -6.27
N GLU A 322 -1.31 -21.03 -5.23
CA GLU A 322 -2.64 -21.62 -5.08
C GLU A 322 -3.66 -20.77 -5.86
N VAL A 323 -4.40 -21.38 -6.77
CA VAL A 323 -5.38 -20.68 -7.61
C VAL A 323 -6.74 -20.67 -6.94
N PHE A 324 -7.33 -19.50 -6.80
CA PHE A 324 -8.69 -19.26 -6.29
C PHE A 324 -9.56 -18.67 -7.40
N GLY A 325 -10.81 -19.06 -7.42
CA GLY A 325 -11.76 -18.62 -8.43
C GLY A 325 -11.79 -19.50 -9.70
N THR A 326 -12.75 -19.26 -10.56
CA THR A 326 -12.88 -19.98 -11.83
C THR A 326 -11.90 -19.40 -12.82
N SER A 327 -10.90 -20.20 -13.22
CA SER A 327 -10.05 -19.90 -14.37
C SER A 327 -10.96 -19.59 -15.55
N ARG A 328 -10.97 -18.36 -16.07
CA ARG A 328 -11.48 -18.15 -17.43
C ARG A 328 -10.59 -18.95 -18.36
N PRO A 329 -11.13 -19.86 -19.18
CA PRO A 329 -10.35 -20.45 -20.26
C PRO A 329 -9.82 -19.32 -21.15
N ALA A 330 -8.55 -19.45 -21.54
CA ALA A 330 -7.83 -18.51 -22.39
C ALA A 330 -8.51 -18.32 -23.76
#